data_5d2ba4b91181f438833361e6f4d05495
#
_entry.id   5d2ba4b91181f438833361e6f4d05495
#
_cell.length_a   1.000
_cell.length_b   1.000
_cell.length_c   1.000
_cell.angle_alpha   90.00
_cell.angle_beta   90.00
_cell.angle_gamma   90.00
#
_symmetry.space_group_name_H-M   'P 1'
#
loop_
_entity.id
_entity.type
_entity.pdbx_description
1 polymer ?
#
loop_
_entity_poly.entity_id
_entity_poly.type
_entity_poly.pdbx_seq_one_letter_code
_entity_poly.pdbx_strand_id
1 'polypeptide(L)'
;MKRIALFGGTGKTGKEFLQKALENEYHIKVLARSPEKVDTQSPHLEVIKGDVLNPAEVNATVTGTDIAVSLFGHVKGSPKWLQSDGTSNILSAMLDHGVEKIISLSGGGLPFHKDEPKFADKAIRLIMKVAVPKVLNDAIRHAEILKDSDRKWVIVRGPRLTEEPEKGNYRVGWVGVNASTSIGRADLADFILKQVEEDT
;
A
#
# COMPACT_ATOMS: atom_id res chain seq x y z
N MET A 1 14.96 13.84 -7.92
CA MET A 1 14.70 12.65 -7.06
C MET A 1 13.43 12.88 -6.27
N LYS A 2 12.47 11.94 -6.30
CA LYS A 2 11.19 12.10 -5.59
C LYS A 2 11.34 11.80 -4.10
N ARG A 3 10.54 12.50 -3.29
CA ARG A 3 10.41 12.30 -1.85
C ARG A 3 9.10 11.55 -1.58
N ILE A 4 9.17 10.45 -0.88
CA ILE A 4 8.06 9.52 -0.67
C ILE A 4 7.60 9.57 0.77
N ALA A 5 6.31 9.82 1.02
CA ALA A 5 5.66 9.56 2.30
C ALA A 5 5.26 8.07 2.34
N LEU A 6 5.91 7.27 3.21
CA LEU A 6 5.68 5.83 3.31
C LEU A 6 4.90 5.48 4.57
N PHE A 7 3.76 4.83 4.38
CA PHE A 7 2.92 4.30 5.44
C PHE A 7 2.95 2.77 5.42
N GLY A 8 3.30 2.16 6.54
CA GLY A 8 3.44 0.71 6.65
C GLY A 8 4.84 0.15 6.33
N GLY A 9 5.88 1.00 6.37
CA GLY A 9 7.27 0.62 6.10
C GLY A 9 7.84 -0.46 7.03
N THR A 10 7.26 -0.68 8.22
CA THR A 10 7.66 -1.74 9.15
C THR A 10 7.02 -3.11 8.86
N GLY A 11 6.04 -3.17 7.95
CA GLY A 11 5.44 -4.42 7.47
C GLY A 11 6.39 -5.17 6.53
N LYS A 12 6.13 -6.46 6.29
CA LYS A 12 6.99 -7.31 5.44
C LYS A 12 7.19 -6.74 4.02
N THR A 13 6.11 -6.35 3.34
CA THR A 13 6.22 -5.72 2.01
C THR A 13 6.79 -4.31 2.11
N GLY A 14 6.48 -3.59 3.20
CA GLY A 14 6.99 -2.24 3.43
C GLY A 14 8.51 -2.20 3.64
N LYS A 15 9.10 -3.21 4.28
CA LYS A 15 10.56 -3.34 4.44
C LYS A 15 11.25 -3.56 3.10
N GLU A 16 10.72 -4.45 2.27
CA GLU A 16 11.22 -4.69 0.90
C GLU A 16 11.15 -3.39 0.05
N PHE A 17 10.02 -2.69 0.13
CA PHE A 17 9.85 -1.41 -0.57
C PHE A 17 10.83 -0.35 -0.07
N LEU A 18 10.95 -0.19 1.26
CA LEU A 18 11.84 0.79 1.88
C LEU A 18 13.31 0.56 1.46
N GLN A 19 13.76 -0.70 1.52
CA GLN A 19 15.10 -1.04 1.09
C GLN A 19 15.35 -0.68 -0.38
N LYS A 20 14.46 -1.13 -1.28
CA LYS A 20 14.57 -0.85 -2.72
C LYS A 20 14.54 0.64 -3.04
N ALA A 21 13.66 1.38 -2.37
CA ALA A 21 13.55 2.81 -2.60
C ALA A 21 14.82 3.55 -2.17
N LEU A 22 15.42 3.17 -1.04
CA LEU A 22 16.69 3.75 -0.59
C LEU A 22 17.89 3.35 -1.48
N GLU A 23 17.94 2.12 -1.99
CA GLU A 23 18.94 1.66 -2.96
C GLU A 23 18.86 2.44 -4.29
N ASN A 24 17.66 2.92 -4.65
CA ASN A 24 17.41 3.79 -5.79
C ASN A 24 17.46 5.29 -5.43
N GLU A 25 18.05 5.63 -4.29
CA GLU A 25 18.34 6.99 -3.81
C GLU A 25 17.09 7.87 -3.59
N TYR A 26 15.88 7.30 -3.45
CA TYR A 26 14.70 8.06 -3.07
C TYR A 26 14.82 8.59 -1.64
N HIS A 27 14.31 9.78 -1.39
CA HIS A 27 14.14 10.29 -0.02
C HIS A 27 12.82 9.79 0.56
N ILE A 28 12.90 9.13 1.71
CA ILE A 28 11.74 8.50 2.35
C ILE A 28 11.45 9.14 3.70
N LYS A 29 10.20 9.56 3.91
CA LYS A 29 9.63 9.81 5.23
C LYS A 29 8.73 8.65 5.59
N VAL A 30 9.10 7.85 6.57
CA VAL A 30 8.30 6.68 6.99
C VAL A 30 7.58 6.96 8.30
N LEU A 31 6.24 6.81 8.29
CA LEU A 31 5.44 6.81 9.52
C LEU A 31 5.47 5.42 10.16
N ALA A 32 5.93 5.34 11.39
CA ALA A 32 6.05 4.08 12.12
C ALA A 32 5.55 4.21 13.56
N ARG A 33 4.60 3.33 13.94
CA ARG A 33 4.14 3.23 15.36
C ARG A 33 5.26 2.75 16.28
N SER A 34 6.15 1.96 15.75
CA SER A 34 7.31 1.36 16.42
C SER A 34 8.56 1.66 15.60
N PRO A 35 9.17 2.85 15.77
CA PRO A 35 10.37 3.27 15.02
C PRO A 35 11.54 2.29 15.12
N GLU A 36 11.67 1.59 16.23
CA GLU A 36 12.71 0.58 16.48
C GLU A 36 12.62 -0.63 15.55
N LYS A 37 11.52 -0.79 14.81
CA LYS A 37 11.36 -1.83 13.78
C LYS A 37 11.83 -1.40 12.40
N VAL A 38 12.21 -0.15 12.25
CA VAL A 38 12.90 0.36 11.07
C VAL A 38 14.38 0.12 11.29
N ASP A 39 14.87 -1.01 10.76
CA ASP A 39 16.21 -1.53 10.99
C ASP A 39 17.24 -1.02 9.96
N THR A 40 16.82 -0.13 9.08
CA THR A 40 17.64 0.47 8.03
C THR A 40 18.04 1.89 8.44
N GLN A 41 19.29 2.26 8.19
CA GLN A 41 19.81 3.61 8.34
C GLN A 41 20.26 4.15 6.99
N SER A 42 19.86 5.39 6.67
CA SER A 42 20.27 6.06 5.44
C SER A 42 20.17 7.58 5.63
N PRO A 43 21.04 8.38 4.99
CA PRO A 43 20.89 9.83 4.96
C PRO A 43 19.62 10.29 4.22
N HIS A 44 19.01 9.39 3.44
CA HIS A 44 17.77 9.64 2.71
C HIS A 44 16.52 9.11 3.45
N LEU A 45 16.64 8.70 4.71
CA LEU A 45 15.54 8.16 5.52
C LEU A 45 15.26 9.04 6.73
N GLU A 46 14.02 9.52 6.81
CA GLU A 46 13.45 10.15 8.00
C GLU A 46 12.39 9.24 8.61
N VAL A 47 12.53 8.89 9.88
CA VAL A 47 11.57 8.05 10.60
C VAL A 47 10.73 8.92 11.52
N ILE A 48 9.43 8.99 11.28
CA ILE A 48 8.46 9.72 12.08
C ILE A 48 7.71 8.72 12.96
N LYS A 49 7.77 8.91 14.28
CA LYS A 49 6.97 8.12 15.21
C LYS A 49 5.52 8.57 15.15
N GLY A 50 4.59 7.64 14.86
CA GLY A 50 3.18 7.97 14.83
C GLY A 50 2.28 6.85 14.32
N ASP A 51 0.98 7.13 14.33
CA ASP A 51 -0.09 6.24 13.84
C ASP A 51 -0.81 6.89 12.65
N VAL A 52 -1.13 6.11 11.65
CA VAL A 52 -1.88 6.56 10.46
C VAL A 52 -3.29 7.06 10.79
N LEU A 53 -3.81 6.71 11.96
CA LEU A 53 -5.09 7.19 12.48
C LEU A 53 -4.98 8.56 13.18
N ASN A 54 -3.76 9.09 13.37
CA ASN A 54 -3.56 10.44 13.91
C ASN A 54 -3.30 11.43 12.75
N PRO A 55 -4.26 12.34 12.44
CA PRO A 55 -4.11 13.27 11.32
C PRO A 55 -2.87 14.15 11.39
N ALA A 56 -2.45 14.59 12.59
CA ALA A 56 -1.28 15.47 12.74
C ALA A 56 0.03 14.74 12.39
N GLU A 57 0.16 13.47 12.77
CA GLU A 57 1.33 12.65 12.47
C GLU A 57 1.39 12.26 10.99
N VAL A 58 0.23 12.01 10.39
CA VAL A 58 0.11 11.79 8.93
C VAL A 58 0.49 13.06 8.18
N ASN A 59 -0.01 14.23 8.60
CA ASN A 59 0.32 15.52 8.00
C ASN A 59 1.82 15.79 8.05
N ALA A 60 2.48 15.59 9.19
CA ALA A 60 3.92 15.74 9.32
C ALA A 60 4.71 14.82 8.37
N THR A 61 4.18 13.61 8.12
CA THR A 61 4.81 12.64 7.21
C THR A 61 4.68 13.06 5.74
N VAL A 62 3.53 13.60 5.35
CA VAL A 62 3.25 14.04 3.97
C VAL A 62 3.95 15.36 3.64
N THR A 63 4.19 16.22 4.65
CA THR A 63 4.83 17.53 4.44
C THR A 63 6.14 17.41 3.68
N GLY A 64 6.23 18.12 2.54
CA GLY A 64 7.43 18.20 1.70
C GLY A 64 7.74 16.91 0.94
N THR A 65 6.76 16.03 0.75
CA THR A 65 6.89 14.85 -0.12
C THR A 65 6.21 15.09 -1.48
N ASP A 66 6.54 14.26 -2.46
CA ASP A 66 6.05 14.37 -3.84
C ASP A 66 4.97 13.30 -4.14
N ILE A 67 4.96 12.21 -3.36
CA ILE A 67 4.04 11.07 -3.54
C ILE A 67 3.80 10.35 -2.21
N ALA A 68 2.62 9.78 -2.04
CA ALA A 68 2.29 8.90 -0.92
C ALA A 68 2.27 7.42 -1.33
N VAL A 69 2.86 6.55 -0.51
CA VAL A 69 2.85 5.09 -0.69
C VAL A 69 2.30 4.45 0.58
N SER A 70 1.17 3.75 0.44
CA SER A 70 0.39 3.17 1.54
C SER A 70 0.44 1.64 1.47
N LEU A 71 1.24 1.01 2.35
CA LEU A 71 1.47 -0.44 2.41
C LEU A 71 1.01 -1.06 3.73
N PHE A 72 0.30 -0.29 4.58
CA PHE A 72 -0.25 -0.83 5.82
C PHE A 72 -1.54 -1.61 5.57
N GLY A 73 -1.83 -2.54 6.46
CA GLY A 73 -3.02 -3.36 6.41
C GLY A 73 -3.38 -3.89 7.80
N HIS A 74 -4.45 -4.66 7.85
CA HIS A 74 -4.93 -5.25 9.10
C HIS A 74 -3.96 -6.26 9.70
N VAL A 75 -3.75 -6.15 11.00
CA VAL A 75 -3.12 -7.14 11.87
C VAL A 75 -4.06 -7.47 13.03
N LYS A 76 -3.73 -8.49 13.83
CA LYS A 76 -4.53 -8.83 15.02
C LYS A 76 -4.70 -7.60 15.93
N GLY A 77 -5.94 -7.26 16.25
CA GLY A 77 -6.27 -6.10 17.10
C GLY A 77 -6.43 -4.78 16.36
N SER A 78 -6.27 -4.74 15.04
CA SER A 78 -6.52 -3.52 14.27
C SER A 78 -7.96 -3.03 14.39
N PRO A 79 -8.20 -1.72 14.40
CA PRO A 79 -9.52 -1.12 14.27
C PRO A 79 -10.24 -1.60 13.01
N LYS A 80 -11.58 -1.62 13.04
CA LYS A 80 -12.41 -2.15 11.96
C LYS A 80 -12.15 -1.46 10.61
N TRP A 81 -11.91 -0.15 10.63
CA TRP A 81 -11.80 0.71 9.46
C TRP A 81 -10.38 1.29 9.30
N LEU A 82 -9.35 0.51 9.68
CA LEU A 82 -7.95 0.97 9.68
C LEU A 82 -7.51 1.51 8.31
N GLN A 83 -7.77 0.77 7.22
CA GLN A 83 -7.35 1.21 5.88
C GLN A 83 -8.15 2.43 5.42
N SER A 84 -9.45 2.41 5.60
CA SER A 84 -10.33 3.51 5.20
C SER A 84 -10.00 4.81 5.93
N ASP A 85 -9.92 4.75 7.26
CA ASP A 85 -9.71 5.95 8.08
C ASP A 85 -8.28 6.48 7.89
N GLY A 86 -7.28 5.59 7.83
CA GLY A 86 -5.90 5.98 7.53
C GLY A 86 -5.75 6.58 6.12
N THR A 87 -6.44 6.04 5.13
CA THR A 87 -6.44 6.61 3.77
C THR A 87 -7.09 7.97 3.72
N SER A 88 -8.19 8.18 4.44
CA SER A 88 -8.82 9.50 4.55
C SER A 88 -7.86 10.55 5.14
N ASN A 89 -7.11 10.19 6.19
CA ASN A 89 -6.10 11.09 6.77
C ASN A 89 -4.98 11.39 5.78
N ILE A 90 -4.50 10.39 5.04
CA ILE A 90 -3.46 10.58 4.02
C ILE A 90 -3.96 11.51 2.91
N LEU A 91 -5.15 11.29 2.38
CA LEU A 91 -5.72 12.13 1.33
C LEU A 91 -5.93 13.57 1.78
N SER A 92 -6.37 13.78 3.03
CA SER A 92 -6.47 15.13 3.61
C SER A 92 -5.11 15.83 3.67
N ALA A 93 -4.08 15.15 4.19
CA ALA A 93 -2.74 15.70 4.23
C ALA A 93 -2.16 15.95 2.82
N MET A 94 -2.44 15.06 1.86
CA MET A 94 -2.05 15.26 0.47
C MET A 94 -2.70 16.51 -0.15
N LEU A 95 -3.96 16.79 0.20
CA LEU A 95 -4.65 18.00 -0.24
C LEU A 95 -3.97 19.24 0.32
N ASP A 96 -3.67 19.24 1.62
CA ASP A 96 -3.04 20.38 2.32
C ASP A 96 -1.64 20.71 1.78
N HIS A 97 -0.90 19.69 1.31
CA HIS A 97 0.48 19.82 0.83
C HIS A 97 0.66 19.74 -0.69
N GLY A 98 -0.43 19.67 -1.46
CA GLY A 98 -0.37 19.62 -2.92
C GLY A 98 0.22 18.31 -3.49
N VAL A 99 0.22 17.23 -2.72
CA VAL A 99 0.67 15.91 -3.19
C VAL A 99 -0.43 15.29 -4.05
N GLU A 100 -0.12 14.99 -5.32
CA GLU A 100 -1.14 14.60 -6.28
C GLU A 100 -1.36 13.08 -6.39
N LYS A 101 -0.35 12.26 -6.11
CA LYS A 101 -0.39 10.82 -6.39
C LYS A 101 -0.26 9.98 -5.13
N ILE A 102 -1.11 8.94 -5.05
CA ILE A 102 -1.02 7.89 -4.03
C ILE A 102 -0.97 6.50 -4.67
N ILE A 103 -0.08 5.65 -4.17
CA ILE A 103 -0.04 4.23 -4.48
C ILE A 103 -0.46 3.48 -3.22
N SER A 104 -1.50 2.67 -3.31
CA SER A 104 -2.03 1.95 -2.15
C SER A 104 -2.10 0.45 -2.40
N LEU A 105 -1.58 -0.34 -1.47
CA LEU A 105 -1.65 -1.80 -1.49
C LEU A 105 -2.95 -2.27 -0.87
N SER A 106 -3.66 -3.12 -1.60
CA SER A 106 -4.86 -3.82 -1.14
C SER A 106 -4.76 -5.32 -1.38
N GLY A 107 -5.67 -6.09 -0.83
CA GLY A 107 -5.72 -7.53 -1.07
C GLY A 107 -6.36 -7.89 -2.41
N GLY A 108 -5.95 -9.03 -2.98
CA GLY A 108 -6.51 -9.56 -4.23
C GLY A 108 -8.01 -9.90 -4.18
N GLY A 109 -8.61 -9.93 -2.97
CA GLY A 109 -10.06 -10.12 -2.79
C GLY A 109 -10.90 -8.87 -3.10
N LEU A 110 -10.29 -7.68 -3.21
CA LEU A 110 -10.96 -6.46 -3.64
C LEU A 110 -11.49 -6.62 -5.08
N PRO A 111 -12.80 -6.48 -5.34
CA PRO A 111 -13.35 -6.60 -6.69
C PRO A 111 -13.02 -5.40 -7.56
N PHE A 112 -12.89 -5.64 -8.85
CA PHE A 112 -12.78 -4.58 -9.84
C PHE A 112 -13.59 -4.93 -11.08
N HIS A 113 -14.05 -3.93 -11.85
CA HIS A 113 -14.97 -4.13 -12.98
C HIS A 113 -14.36 -4.92 -14.16
N LYS A 114 -13.04 -4.96 -14.27
CA LYS A 114 -12.30 -5.72 -15.30
C LYS A 114 -11.97 -7.16 -14.87
N ASP A 115 -12.37 -7.58 -13.67
CA ASP A 115 -12.15 -8.94 -13.20
C ASP A 115 -13.14 -9.91 -13.86
N GLU A 116 -12.65 -11.08 -14.26
CA GLU A 116 -13.44 -12.21 -14.74
C GLU A 116 -13.22 -13.43 -13.83
N PRO A 117 -13.68 -13.38 -12.57
CA PRO A 117 -13.35 -14.38 -11.57
C PRO A 117 -13.86 -15.77 -11.95
N LYS A 118 -12.95 -16.75 -12.02
CA LYS A 118 -13.23 -18.16 -12.22
C LYS A 118 -13.80 -18.79 -10.95
N PHE A 119 -14.21 -20.05 -11.02
CA PHE A 119 -14.83 -20.75 -9.89
C PHE A 119 -13.93 -20.71 -8.62
N ALA A 120 -12.63 -20.95 -8.78
CA ALA A 120 -11.68 -20.89 -7.66
C ALA A 120 -11.61 -19.49 -7.04
N ASP A 121 -11.60 -18.43 -7.85
CA ASP A 121 -11.56 -17.04 -7.36
C ASP A 121 -12.84 -16.68 -6.58
N LYS A 122 -14.00 -17.16 -7.08
CA LYS A 122 -15.30 -16.99 -6.40
C LYS A 122 -15.33 -17.72 -5.06
N ALA A 123 -14.78 -18.94 -5.00
CA ALA A 123 -14.69 -19.72 -3.76
C ALA A 123 -13.77 -19.04 -2.74
N ILE A 124 -12.59 -18.57 -3.14
CA ILE A 124 -11.67 -17.83 -2.28
C ILE A 124 -12.34 -16.57 -1.74
N ARG A 125 -13.03 -15.82 -2.59
CA ARG A 125 -13.75 -14.61 -2.19
C ARG A 125 -14.88 -14.90 -1.21
N LEU A 126 -15.61 -16.00 -1.39
CA LEU A 126 -16.64 -16.43 -0.44
C LEU A 126 -16.02 -16.77 0.91
N ILE A 127 -14.90 -17.51 0.93
CA ILE A 127 -14.16 -17.80 2.15
C ILE A 127 -13.73 -16.51 2.84
N MET A 128 -13.19 -15.54 2.12
CA MET A 128 -12.80 -14.24 2.69
C MET A 128 -14.00 -13.48 3.29
N LYS A 129 -15.16 -13.52 2.63
CA LYS A 129 -16.39 -12.90 3.15
C LYS A 129 -16.83 -13.48 4.50
N VAL A 130 -16.58 -14.76 4.74
CA VAL A 130 -16.94 -15.45 5.97
C VAL A 130 -15.83 -15.37 7.01
N ALA A 131 -14.59 -15.60 6.63
CA ALA A 131 -13.46 -15.70 7.55
C ALA A 131 -12.93 -14.33 8.00
N VAL A 132 -12.91 -13.33 7.10
CA VAL A 132 -12.33 -12.00 7.36
C VAL A 132 -13.20 -10.85 6.83
N PRO A 133 -14.50 -10.82 7.17
CA PRO A 133 -15.44 -9.85 6.60
C PRO A 133 -15.05 -8.40 6.88
N LYS A 134 -14.45 -8.13 8.05
CA LYS A 134 -14.00 -6.78 8.43
C LYS A 134 -12.92 -6.28 7.48
N VAL A 135 -11.96 -7.11 7.14
CA VAL A 135 -10.84 -6.75 6.24
C VAL A 135 -11.35 -6.49 4.82
N LEU A 136 -12.24 -7.35 4.31
CA LEU A 136 -12.79 -7.19 2.97
C LEU A 136 -13.66 -5.93 2.86
N ASN A 137 -14.51 -5.66 3.85
CA ASN A 137 -15.37 -4.48 3.86
C ASN A 137 -14.56 -3.18 3.96
N ASP A 138 -13.47 -3.19 4.76
CA ASP A 138 -12.57 -2.05 4.86
C ASP A 138 -11.81 -1.83 3.54
N ALA A 139 -11.35 -2.88 2.88
CA ALA A 139 -10.70 -2.78 1.57
C ALA A 139 -11.64 -2.20 0.49
N ILE A 140 -12.93 -2.55 0.51
CA ILE A 140 -13.93 -1.99 -0.41
C ILE A 140 -14.12 -0.49 -0.14
N ARG A 141 -14.37 -0.11 1.12
CA ARG A 141 -14.54 1.29 1.52
C ARG A 141 -13.28 2.12 1.22
N HIS A 142 -12.09 1.58 1.50
CA HIS A 142 -10.83 2.20 1.13
C HIS A 142 -10.73 2.51 -0.37
N ALA A 143 -11.13 1.55 -1.22
CA ALA A 143 -11.11 1.74 -2.66
C ALA A 143 -12.14 2.79 -3.14
N GLU A 144 -13.31 2.87 -2.50
CA GLU A 144 -14.32 3.91 -2.75
C GLU A 144 -13.77 5.29 -2.40
N ILE A 145 -13.17 5.45 -1.20
CA ILE A 145 -12.55 6.71 -0.78
C ILE A 145 -11.48 7.19 -1.78
N LEU A 146 -10.63 6.29 -2.28
CA LEU A 146 -9.64 6.64 -3.30
C LEU A 146 -10.28 7.05 -4.62
N LYS A 147 -11.31 6.33 -5.09
CA LYS A 147 -12.03 6.65 -6.34
C LYS A 147 -12.75 7.98 -6.28
N ASP A 148 -13.28 8.33 -5.12
CA ASP A 148 -14.03 9.57 -4.90
C ASP A 148 -13.10 10.78 -4.65
N SER A 149 -11.80 10.56 -4.53
CA SER A 149 -10.80 11.61 -4.33
C SER A 149 -10.37 12.26 -5.64
N ASP A 150 -9.98 13.54 -5.58
CA ASP A 150 -9.41 14.29 -6.70
C ASP A 150 -7.92 13.95 -6.94
N ARG A 151 -7.38 12.93 -6.25
CA ARG A 151 -5.98 12.53 -6.38
C ARG A 151 -5.81 11.47 -7.46
N LYS A 152 -4.64 11.46 -8.10
CA LYS A 152 -4.21 10.32 -8.91
C LYS A 152 -3.94 9.12 -8.00
N TRP A 153 -4.57 8.00 -8.24
CA TRP A 153 -4.41 6.83 -7.39
C TRP A 153 -4.11 5.56 -8.17
N VAL A 154 -3.28 4.73 -7.57
CA VAL A 154 -3.02 3.36 -8.03
C VAL A 154 -3.35 2.40 -6.88
N ILE A 155 -4.30 1.49 -7.08
CA ILE A 155 -4.58 0.41 -6.14
C ILE A 155 -3.90 -0.86 -6.63
N VAL A 156 -2.82 -1.24 -5.98
CA VAL A 156 -2.13 -2.50 -6.23
C VAL A 156 -2.83 -3.60 -5.45
N ARG A 157 -3.39 -4.59 -6.15
CA ARG A 157 -4.11 -5.71 -5.55
C ARG A 157 -3.20 -6.93 -5.48
N GLY A 158 -2.50 -7.08 -4.36
CA GLY A 158 -1.61 -8.23 -4.12
C GLY A 158 -2.40 -9.54 -3.98
N PRO A 159 -2.08 -10.61 -4.75
CA PRO A 159 -2.62 -11.95 -4.52
C PRO A 159 -2.00 -12.55 -3.24
N ARG A 160 -1.91 -13.86 -3.11
CA ARG A 160 -1.18 -14.48 -1.99
C ARG A 160 0.29 -14.05 -2.01
N LEU A 161 0.72 -13.35 -0.94
CA LEU A 161 2.09 -12.88 -0.80
C LEU A 161 2.99 -13.98 -0.21
N THR A 162 4.17 -14.19 -0.81
CA THR A 162 5.17 -15.16 -0.39
C THR A 162 6.47 -14.47 0.02
N GLU A 163 7.35 -15.20 0.73
CA GLU A 163 8.69 -14.74 1.12
C GLU A 163 9.75 -15.23 0.11
N GLU A 164 9.36 -15.52 -1.12
CA GLU A 164 10.31 -15.92 -2.16
C GLU A 164 11.21 -14.75 -2.54
N PRO A 165 12.49 -15.04 -2.88
CA PRO A 165 13.40 -14.03 -3.41
C PRO A 165 12.83 -13.37 -4.67
N GLU A 166 13.34 -12.19 -4.97
CA GLU A 166 13.01 -11.47 -6.20
C GLU A 166 13.32 -12.32 -7.43
N LYS A 167 12.36 -12.37 -8.36
CA LYS A 167 12.50 -13.11 -9.63
C LYS A 167 12.52 -12.16 -10.83
N GLY A 168 12.03 -10.94 -10.67
CA GLY A 168 11.95 -9.93 -11.72
C GLY A 168 10.94 -10.21 -12.83
N ASN A 169 10.24 -11.35 -12.79
CA ASN A 169 9.31 -11.80 -13.82
C ASN A 169 7.90 -12.06 -13.27
N TYR A 170 7.22 -11.04 -12.83
CA TYR A 170 5.84 -11.10 -12.36
C TYR A 170 4.85 -10.66 -13.44
N ARG A 171 3.61 -11.14 -13.34
CA ARG A 171 2.52 -10.78 -14.24
C ARG A 171 1.62 -9.73 -13.61
N VAL A 172 1.37 -8.66 -14.35
CA VAL A 172 0.37 -7.63 -14.02
C VAL A 172 -0.89 -7.92 -14.81
N GLY A 173 -2.05 -7.91 -14.14
CA GLY A 173 -3.30 -8.23 -14.81
C GLY A 173 -4.53 -8.21 -13.90
N TRP A 174 -5.62 -8.76 -14.41
CA TRP A 174 -6.92 -8.80 -13.75
C TRP A 174 -7.22 -10.20 -13.24
N VAL A 175 -7.92 -10.28 -12.10
CA VAL A 175 -8.29 -11.56 -11.48
C VAL A 175 -9.15 -12.39 -12.46
N GLY A 176 -8.76 -13.65 -12.65
CA GLY A 176 -9.43 -14.57 -13.57
C GLY A 176 -9.08 -14.42 -15.05
N VAL A 177 -8.43 -13.31 -15.44
CA VAL A 177 -7.97 -13.07 -16.83
C VAL A 177 -6.50 -13.51 -16.97
N ASN A 178 -5.56 -12.77 -16.40
CA ASN A 178 -4.14 -12.98 -16.60
C ASN A 178 -3.28 -12.71 -15.34
N ALA A 179 -3.89 -12.35 -14.20
CA ALA A 179 -3.17 -12.18 -12.95
C ALA A 179 -2.63 -13.51 -12.42
N SER A 180 -1.51 -13.43 -11.70
CA SER A 180 -0.97 -14.56 -10.93
C SER A 180 -1.77 -14.79 -9.65
N THR A 181 -1.72 -16.02 -9.12
CA THR A 181 -2.35 -16.37 -7.84
C THR A 181 -1.46 -16.08 -6.62
N SER A 182 -0.16 -15.84 -6.85
CA SER A 182 0.82 -15.47 -5.83
C SER A 182 1.91 -14.59 -6.41
N ILE A 183 2.58 -13.83 -5.52
CA ILE A 183 3.74 -12.99 -5.84
C ILE A 183 4.66 -12.92 -4.63
N GLY A 184 5.97 -12.88 -4.88
CA GLY A 184 6.99 -12.56 -3.86
C GLY A 184 6.84 -11.12 -3.37
N ARG A 185 7.11 -10.88 -2.08
CA ARG A 185 7.05 -9.49 -1.54
C ARG A 185 8.09 -8.59 -2.16
N ALA A 186 9.26 -9.12 -2.50
CA ALA A 186 10.32 -8.39 -3.18
C ALA A 186 9.90 -7.96 -4.60
N ASP A 187 9.27 -8.88 -5.37
CA ASP A 187 8.72 -8.55 -6.70
C ASP A 187 7.55 -7.56 -6.62
N LEU A 188 6.70 -7.68 -5.57
CA LEU A 188 5.62 -6.73 -5.34
C LEU A 188 6.15 -5.34 -4.99
N ALA A 189 7.20 -5.27 -4.19
CA ALA A 189 7.86 -4.01 -3.83
C ALA A 189 8.50 -3.34 -5.06
N ASP A 190 9.14 -4.13 -5.93
CA ASP A 190 9.68 -3.67 -7.21
C ASP A 190 8.56 -3.10 -8.11
N PHE A 191 7.45 -3.82 -8.24
CA PHE A 191 6.30 -3.33 -9.00
C PHE A 191 5.76 -2.00 -8.46
N ILE A 192 5.62 -1.89 -7.13
CA ILE A 192 5.13 -0.67 -6.48
C ILE A 192 6.11 0.49 -6.71
N LEU A 193 7.43 0.22 -6.65
CA LEU A 193 8.44 1.24 -6.89
C LEU A 193 8.39 1.76 -8.34
N LYS A 194 8.18 0.89 -9.32
CA LYS A 194 7.98 1.30 -10.71
C LYS A 194 6.76 2.21 -10.88
N GLN A 195 5.69 1.97 -10.12
CA GLN A 195 4.51 2.84 -10.14
C GLN A 195 4.80 4.26 -9.60
N VAL A 196 5.87 4.47 -8.86
CA VAL A 196 6.29 5.82 -8.41
C VAL A 196 6.66 6.71 -9.59
N GLU A 197 7.26 6.14 -10.63
CA GLU A 197 7.72 6.88 -11.83
C GLU A 197 6.68 6.96 -12.96
N GLU A 198 5.74 6.03 -13.00
CA GLU A 198 4.71 6.03 -14.04
C GLU A 198 3.73 7.19 -13.86
N ASP A 199 3.44 7.93 -14.94
CA ASP A 199 2.38 8.95 -14.99
C ASP A 199 1.03 8.28 -15.29
N THR A 200 0.44 7.68 -14.27
CA THR A 200 -0.90 7.06 -14.36
C THR A 200 -1.96 7.93 -13.73
#